data_330becc740149770048cf357d2c7421f
#
_entry.id   330becc740149770048cf357d2c7421f
#
_cell.length_a   1.000
_cell.length_b   1.000
_cell.length_c   1.000
_cell.angle_alpha   90.00
_cell.angle_beta   90.00
_cell.angle_gamma   90.00
#
_symmetry.space_group_name_H-M   'P 1'
#
loop_
_entity.id
_entity.type
_entity.pdbx_description
1 polymer ?
#
loop_
_entity_poly.entity_id
_entity_poly.type
_entity_poly.pdbx_seq_one_letter_code
_entity_poly.pdbx_strand_id
1 'polypeptide(L)'
;MKNRYFLLLSLILICCTGISSYAQNKNILPDWALGGFVRPNGVNPIISADSSTVFMDPMTNSRIQWQANDTFNPAAAVKDGKIVVLYRSEDKSGIKIGRRTSRLGYAISKDGLNFTRKTEPVLYPDHDDQKEFEWPGGCEDPRIAVAEDGTYVMLYTQWNRKIPRLGAATSKDLIHWTKHGPIFQDAYEGKFLNIPTKSASILTQVKGGRQIIVKLNGQYFMYWGERHVYAATSSNLLDWRPLVDAQGSLLKLASPRTGFFDSDMTECGPPAVMTEKGIVLLYNGRNNPGERGDKRFNGGAYCAGQMLFDKTDPTKLVDRLDVPFFRPMESFEKSGQYANGTVFIEGMAWFKEKWFLYYGCADSRVGVAIYNPAKRVEPDPIIDTQKNNTPINKPI
;
A
#
# COMPACT_ATOMS: atom_id res chain seq x y z
N MET A 1 -84.26 -36.24 25.99
CA MET A 1 -83.66 -36.31 24.66
C MET A 1 -82.83 -35.01 24.39
N LYS A 2 -81.56 -34.99 24.66
CA LYS A 2 -80.68 -33.88 24.35
C LYS A 2 -79.35 -34.43 23.93
N ASN A 3 -79.01 -34.32 22.63
CA ASN A 3 -77.76 -34.65 22.02
C ASN A 3 -76.73 -33.62 22.41
N ARG A 4 -75.58 -34.07 22.98
CA ARG A 4 -74.38 -33.26 23.17
C ARG A 4 -73.30 -33.78 22.22
N TYR A 5 -72.94 -32.95 21.25
CA TYR A 5 -71.77 -33.12 20.41
C TYR A 5 -70.53 -32.65 21.15
N PHE A 6 -69.55 -33.52 21.34
CA PHE A 6 -68.21 -33.21 21.79
C PHE A 6 -67.35 -32.79 20.57
N LEU A 7 -66.93 -31.56 20.55
CA LEU A 7 -65.94 -31.07 19.57
C LEU A 7 -64.55 -31.38 20.14
N LEU A 8 -63.78 -32.27 19.48
CA LEU A 8 -62.34 -32.45 19.72
C LEU A 8 -61.57 -31.36 18.95
N LEU A 9 -60.96 -30.40 19.65
CA LEU A 9 -59.99 -29.49 19.11
C LEU A 9 -58.62 -30.17 19.09
N SER A 10 -58.15 -30.57 17.92
CA SER A 10 -56.76 -31.02 17.70
C SER A 10 -55.81 -29.81 17.59
N LEU A 11 -55.02 -29.57 18.62
CA LEU A 11 -53.96 -28.57 18.57
C LEU A 11 -52.81 -29.14 17.73
N ILE A 12 -52.61 -28.66 16.53
CA ILE A 12 -51.41 -28.93 15.72
C ILE A 12 -50.31 -27.98 16.20
N LEU A 13 -49.34 -28.53 16.95
CA LEU A 13 -48.12 -27.84 17.35
C LEU A 13 -47.16 -27.79 16.13
N ILE A 14 -47.14 -26.66 15.38
CA ILE A 14 -46.17 -26.46 14.34
C ILE A 14 -44.85 -26.09 15.00
N CYS A 15 -43.96 -27.06 15.13
CA CYS A 15 -42.56 -26.86 15.46
C CYS A 15 -41.89 -26.12 14.27
N CYS A 16 -41.86 -24.80 14.32
CA CYS A 16 -40.96 -24.02 13.46
C CYS A 16 -39.50 -24.30 13.89
N THR A 17 -38.88 -25.33 13.30
CA THR A 17 -37.43 -25.44 13.31
C THR A 17 -36.89 -24.31 12.47
N GLY A 18 -36.49 -23.23 13.14
CA GLY A 18 -35.72 -22.16 12.52
C GLY A 18 -34.42 -22.74 11.99
N ILE A 19 -34.37 -23.02 10.68
CA ILE A 19 -33.12 -23.26 9.98
C ILE A 19 -32.42 -21.89 9.99
N SER A 20 -31.56 -21.65 11.01
CA SER A 20 -30.55 -20.61 10.94
C SER A 20 -29.63 -20.98 9.80
N SER A 21 -29.92 -20.45 8.62
CA SER A 21 -28.96 -20.43 7.52
C SER A 21 -27.76 -19.62 8.01
N TYR A 22 -26.73 -20.30 8.46
CA TYR A 22 -25.39 -19.72 8.59
C TYR A 22 -25.01 -19.28 7.17
N ALA A 23 -25.30 -18.04 6.84
CA ALA A 23 -24.67 -17.37 5.72
C ALA A 23 -23.17 -17.44 6.01
N GLN A 24 -22.46 -18.34 5.32
CA GLN A 24 -21.02 -18.20 5.18
C GLN A 24 -20.83 -16.78 4.61
N ASN A 25 -20.32 -15.87 5.44
CA ASN A 25 -19.87 -14.55 4.99
C ASN A 25 -18.71 -14.81 4.02
N LYS A 26 -19.05 -15.02 2.74
CA LYS A 26 -18.06 -14.88 1.68
C LYS A 26 -17.61 -13.43 1.77
N ASN A 27 -16.31 -13.21 1.97
CA ASN A 27 -15.68 -11.89 1.91
C ASN A 27 -15.70 -11.41 0.46
N ILE A 28 -16.90 -11.11 -0.05
CA ILE A 28 -17.11 -10.62 -1.42
C ILE A 28 -16.67 -9.17 -1.43
N LEU A 29 -15.72 -8.84 -2.28
CA LEU A 29 -15.32 -7.44 -2.48
C LEU A 29 -16.49 -6.67 -3.09
N PRO A 30 -16.83 -5.46 -2.57
CA PRO A 30 -17.84 -4.61 -3.18
C PRO A 30 -17.43 -4.23 -4.61
N ASP A 31 -18.41 -3.89 -5.44
CA ASP A 31 -18.22 -3.61 -6.87
C ASP A 31 -17.25 -2.46 -7.17
N TRP A 32 -17.06 -1.55 -6.23
CA TRP A 32 -16.13 -0.43 -6.36
C TRP A 32 -14.67 -0.84 -6.11
N ALA A 33 -14.42 -1.92 -5.36
CA ALA A 33 -13.07 -2.32 -4.97
C ALA A 33 -12.33 -3.01 -6.12
N LEU A 34 -11.04 -2.73 -6.24
CA LEU A 34 -10.14 -3.44 -7.15
C LEU A 34 -9.73 -4.79 -6.54
N GLY A 35 -9.83 -5.88 -7.32
CA GLY A 35 -9.37 -7.19 -6.82
C GLY A 35 -10.23 -8.36 -7.35
N GLY A 36 -10.05 -9.74 -7.03
CA GLY A 36 -8.96 -10.17 -6.11
C GLY A 36 -7.60 -10.30 -6.79
N PHE A 37 -6.65 -9.80 -6.08
CA PHE A 37 -5.27 -9.96 -6.49
C PHE A 37 -4.76 -11.35 -6.12
N VAL A 38 -4.18 -12.06 -7.10
CA VAL A 38 -3.70 -13.43 -6.96
C VAL A 38 -2.17 -13.46 -7.09
N ARG A 39 -1.49 -14.14 -6.19
CA ARG A 39 -0.05 -14.42 -6.30
C ARG A 39 0.19 -15.46 -7.39
N PRO A 40 1.05 -15.18 -8.40
CA PRO A 40 1.41 -16.19 -9.41
C PRO A 40 2.18 -17.35 -8.75
N ASN A 41 1.80 -18.59 -9.07
CA ASN A 41 2.43 -19.78 -8.51
C ASN A 41 3.92 -19.86 -8.88
N GLY A 42 4.77 -20.12 -7.89
CA GLY A 42 6.20 -20.40 -8.08
C GLY A 42 7.05 -19.21 -8.54
N VAL A 43 6.51 -17.97 -8.50
CA VAL A 43 7.20 -16.77 -8.96
C VAL A 43 7.79 -15.96 -7.81
N ASN A 44 7.04 -15.80 -6.73
CA ASN A 44 7.44 -14.97 -5.59
C ASN A 44 8.47 -15.65 -4.66
N PRO A 45 9.38 -14.89 -4.04
CA PRO A 45 9.59 -13.45 -4.23
C PRO A 45 10.33 -13.15 -5.54
N ILE A 46 10.00 -12.00 -6.18
CA ILE A 46 10.60 -11.61 -7.49
C ILE A 46 11.92 -10.87 -7.36
N ILE A 47 12.17 -10.21 -6.22
CA ILE A 47 13.43 -9.53 -5.91
C ILE A 47 13.80 -9.85 -4.45
N SER A 48 15.06 -10.20 -4.23
CA SER A 48 15.65 -10.45 -2.91
C SER A 48 17.00 -9.77 -2.82
N ALA A 49 17.57 -9.66 -1.61
CA ALA A 49 18.89 -9.11 -1.37
C ALA A 49 19.96 -9.77 -2.25
N ASP A 50 20.96 -8.98 -2.63
CA ASP A 50 22.06 -9.42 -3.49
C ASP A 50 23.38 -8.79 -3.03
N SER A 51 24.27 -9.60 -2.48
CA SER A 51 25.59 -9.16 -2.02
C SER A 51 26.67 -9.17 -3.12
N SER A 52 26.33 -9.62 -4.32
CA SER A 52 27.29 -9.65 -5.45
C SER A 52 27.52 -8.29 -6.10
N THR A 53 26.57 -7.37 -5.96
CA THR A 53 26.62 -6.04 -6.58
C THR A 53 27.29 -5.02 -5.67
N VAL A 54 28.14 -4.18 -6.25
CA VAL A 54 28.83 -3.11 -5.55
C VAL A 54 28.60 -1.77 -6.24
N PHE A 55 28.62 -0.70 -5.46
CA PHE A 55 28.41 0.67 -5.90
C PHE A 55 29.42 1.59 -5.21
N MET A 56 29.95 2.60 -5.92
CA MET A 56 30.79 3.64 -5.33
C MET A 56 29.88 4.65 -4.61
N ASP A 57 29.81 4.53 -3.30
CA ASP A 57 28.91 5.32 -2.47
C ASP A 57 29.45 6.74 -2.23
N PRO A 58 28.72 7.80 -2.63
CA PRO A 58 29.18 9.18 -2.42
C PRO A 58 29.32 9.56 -0.94
N MET A 59 28.50 8.96 -0.04
CA MET A 59 28.52 9.28 1.37
C MET A 59 29.79 8.82 2.07
N THR A 60 30.30 7.65 1.70
CA THR A 60 31.46 7.03 2.35
C THR A 60 32.72 7.09 1.49
N ASN A 61 32.60 7.52 0.24
CA ASN A 61 33.65 7.50 -0.78
C ASN A 61 34.32 6.14 -0.89
N SER A 62 33.51 5.07 -0.82
CA SER A 62 33.99 3.67 -0.87
C SER A 62 33.03 2.78 -1.64
N ARG A 63 33.53 1.62 -2.10
CA ARG A 63 32.70 0.59 -2.74
C ARG A 63 31.94 -0.18 -1.67
N ILE A 64 30.62 -0.19 -1.76
CA ILE A 64 29.73 -0.86 -0.81
C ILE A 64 28.82 -1.87 -1.51
N GLN A 65 28.41 -2.91 -0.79
CA GLN A 65 27.37 -3.85 -1.20
C GLN A 65 25.99 -3.27 -0.86
N TRP A 66 25.52 -2.35 -1.67
CA TRP A 66 24.40 -1.46 -1.37
C TRP A 66 23.03 -2.15 -1.23
N GLN A 67 22.85 -3.39 -1.72
CA GLN A 67 21.62 -4.17 -1.61
C GLN A 67 21.83 -5.53 -0.94
N ALA A 68 22.84 -5.61 -0.06
CA ALA A 68 23.24 -6.88 0.55
C ALA A 68 22.41 -7.30 1.75
N ASN A 69 21.59 -6.40 2.32
CA ASN A 69 20.81 -6.72 3.49
C ASN A 69 19.36 -7.07 3.14
N ASP A 70 18.60 -6.12 2.61
CA ASP A 70 17.20 -6.29 2.29
C ASP A 70 16.81 -5.49 1.03
N THR A 71 15.73 -5.95 0.35
CA THR A 71 15.14 -5.28 -0.80
C THR A 71 13.61 -5.35 -0.68
N PHE A 72 12.90 -4.21 -0.63
CA PHE A 72 11.47 -4.18 -0.33
C PHE A 72 10.82 -2.88 -0.82
N ASN A 73 9.56 -2.65 -0.50
CA ASN A 73 8.81 -1.42 -0.73
C ASN A 73 9.02 -0.85 -2.15
N PRO A 74 8.43 -1.51 -3.16
CA PRO A 74 8.68 -1.20 -4.55
C PRO A 74 7.66 -0.21 -5.13
N ALA A 75 8.10 0.77 -5.93
CA ALA A 75 7.27 1.45 -6.91
C ALA A 75 7.20 0.67 -8.23
N ALA A 76 6.20 0.94 -9.05
CA ALA A 76 6.09 0.35 -10.37
C ALA A 76 5.61 1.37 -11.41
N ALA A 77 6.12 1.25 -12.64
CA ALA A 77 5.67 2.03 -13.78
C ALA A 77 5.81 1.21 -15.08
N VAL A 78 5.09 1.63 -16.12
CA VAL A 78 5.23 1.03 -17.46
C VAL A 78 6.07 1.96 -18.33
N LYS A 79 7.08 1.41 -18.98
CA LYS A 79 7.94 2.09 -19.96
C LYS A 79 8.17 1.20 -21.16
N ASP A 80 7.90 1.72 -22.36
CA ASP A 80 8.18 1.04 -23.65
C ASP A 80 7.65 -0.42 -23.68
N GLY A 81 6.40 -0.61 -23.22
CA GLY A 81 5.77 -1.94 -23.20
C GLY A 81 6.38 -2.94 -22.21
N LYS A 82 7.10 -2.47 -21.21
CA LYS A 82 7.70 -3.25 -20.12
C LYS A 82 7.32 -2.67 -18.77
N ILE A 83 7.28 -3.49 -17.75
CA ILE A 83 7.19 -3.02 -16.36
C ILE A 83 8.60 -2.74 -15.83
N VAL A 84 8.72 -1.58 -15.18
CA VAL A 84 9.88 -1.21 -14.36
C VAL A 84 9.45 -1.16 -12.91
N VAL A 85 10.25 -1.76 -12.04
CA VAL A 85 10.10 -1.71 -10.58
C VAL A 85 11.31 -0.99 -10.01
N LEU A 86 11.06 0.07 -9.24
CA LEU A 86 12.08 0.68 -8.38
C LEU A 86 11.83 0.20 -6.95
N TYR A 87 12.83 -0.37 -6.32
CA TYR A 87 12.70 -0.98 -5.01
C TYR A 87 13.70 -0.38 -4.02
N ARG A 88 13.25 -0.17 -2.79
CA ARG A 88 14.14 0.19 -1.68
C ARG A 88 15.11 -0.95 -1.43
N SER A 89 16.37 -0.60 -1.26
CA SER A 89 17.44 -1.51 -0.87
C SER A 89 18.22 -0.97 0.29
N GLU A 90 18.62 -1.84 1.20
CA GLU A 90 19.43 -1.50 2.37
C GLU A 90 20.75 -2.24 2.35
N ASP A 91 21.82 -1.51 2.70
CA ASP A 91 23.14 -2.07 2.98
C ASP A 91 23.24 -2.59 4.44
N LYS A 92 24.43 -3.01 4.83
CA LYS A 92 24.72 -3.49 6.20
C LYS A 92 25.29 -2.41 7.13
N SER A 93 25.09 -1.12 6.83
CA SER A 93 25.64 0.01 7.62
C SER A 93 25.02 0.17 9.01
N GLY A 94 23.88 -0.48 9.29
CA GLY A 94 23.18 -0.43 10.56
C GLY A 94 22.59 -1.76 10.97
N ILE A 95 22.25 -1.89 12.27
CA ILE A 95 21.77 -3.16 12.85
C ILE A 95 20.27 -3.41 12.66
N LYS A 96 19.49 -2.40 12.27
CA LYS A 96 18.03 -2.52 12.08
C LYS A 96 17.51 -1.50 11.07
N ILE A 97 16.28 -1.73 10.58
CA ILE A 97 15.54 -0.79 9.73
C ILE A 97 15.53 0.63 10.32
N GLY A 98 15.61 1.64 9.46
CA GLY A 98 15.72 3.06 9.86
C GLY A 98 17.08 3.48 10.41
N ARG A 99 18.04 2.55 10.57
CA ARG A 99 19.45 2.81 10.93
C ARG A 99 20.43 2.43 9.83
N ARG A 100 19.96 1.80 8.76
CA ARG A 100 20.71 1.50 7.55
C ARG A 100 20.56 2.64 6.55
N THR A 101 21.36 2.64 5.50
CA THR A 101 21.20 3.58 4.40
C THR A 101 20.41 2.94 3.28
N SER A 102 19.33 3.60 2.88
CA SER A 102 18.43 3.15 1.82
C SER A 102 18.77 3.81 0.49
N ARG A 103 18.70 3.02 -0.59
CA ARG A 103 18.88 3.44 -1.98
C ARG A 103 17.83 2.76 -2.84
N LEU A 104 17.54 3.32 -4.02
CA LEU A 104 16.56 2.74 -4.92
C LEU A 104 17.24 1.97 -6.05
N GLY A 105 16.94 0.67 -6.12
CA GLY A 105 17.33 -0.20 -7.21
C GLY A 105 16.34 -0.17 -8.36
N TYR A 106 16.76 -0.64 -9.52
CA TYR A 106 15.98 -0.70 -10.76
C TYR A 106 15.90 -2.14 -11.26
N ALA A 107 14.72 -2.59 -11.60
CA ALA A 107 14.48 -3.87 -12.26
C ALA A 107 13.45 -3.71 -13.38
N ILE A 108 13.66 -4.40 -14.52
CA ILE A 108 12.80 -4.32 -15.70
C ILE A 108 12.34 -5.69 -16.14
N SER A 109 11.07 -5.81 -16.59
CA SER A 109 10.44 -7.04 -17.03
C SER A 109 9.58 -6.85 -18.25
N LYS A 110 9.55 -7.83 -19.17
CA LYS A 110 8.64 -7.89 -20.33
C LYS A 110 7.27 -8.46 -19.96
N ASP A 111 7.17 -9.22 -18.88
CA ASP A 111 5.98 -9.94 -18.45
C ASP A 111 5.45 -9.52 -17.08
N GLY A 112 6.23 -8.70 -16.34
CA GLY A 112 5.90 -8.25 -14.99
C GLY A 112 6.22 -9.27 -13.89
N LEU A 113 6.85 -10.38 -14.23
CA LEU A 113 7.16 -11.49 -13.32
C LEU A 113 8.66 -11.80 -13.25
N ASN A 114 9.32 -11.83 -14.41
CA ASN A 114 10.74 -12.14 -14.53
C ASN A 114 11.52 -10.84 -14.74
N PHE A 115 12.38 -10.49 -13.80
CA PHE A 115 13.07 -9.21 -13.76
C PHE A 115 14.57 -9.32 -14.01
N THR A 116 15.10 -8.39 -14.81
CA THR A 116 16.53 -8.11 -14.92
C THR A 116 16.84 -6.84 -14.11
N ARG A 117 17.82 -6.92 -13.20
CA ARG A 117 18.21 -5.83 -12.29
C ARG A 117 19.39 -5.05 -12.83
N LYS A 118 19.47 -3.74 -12.54
CA LYS A 118 20.71 -2.98 -12.66
C LYS A 118 21.63 -3.31 -11.48
N THR A 119 22.93 -3.21 -11.72
CA THR A 119 23.96 -3.46 -10.70
C THR A 119 24.14 -2.28 -9.74
N GLU A 120 23.81 -1.07 -10.17
CA GLU A 120 23.92 0.16 -9.40
C GLU A 120 22.55 0.76 -9.10
N PRO A 121 22.39 1.48 -7.98
CA PRO A 121 21.15 2.18 -7.66
C PRO A 121 20.89 3.32 -8.66
N VAL A 122 19.61 3.70 -8.81
CA VAL A 122 19.19 4.79 -9.70
C VAL A 122 18.79 6.06 -8.94
N LEU A 123 18.54 5.97 -7.65
CA LEU A 123 18.38 7.10 -6.74
C LEU A 123 19.04 6.79 -5.40
N TYR A 124 19.85 7.69 -4.90
CA TYR A 124 20.64 7.51 -3.68
C TYR A 124 21.01 8.87 -3.07
N PRO A 125 21.39 8.90 -1.78
CA PRO A 125 21.95 10.12 -1.17
C PRO A 125 23.26 10.51 -1.85
N ASP A 126 23.33 11.75 -2.32
CA ASP A 126 24.48 12.26 -3.07
C ASP A 126 24.99 13.59 -2.48
N HIS A 127 26.07 14.15 -3.05
CA HIS A 127 26.56 15.51 -2.82
C HIS A 127 25.73 16.52 -3.64
N ASP A 128 24.44 16.55 -3.37
CA ASP A 128 23.48 17.46 -3.99
C ASP A 128 22.77 18.32 -2.92
N ASP A 129 21.84 19.18 -3.35
CA ASP A 129 21.09 20.09 -2.47
C ASP A 129 20.14 19.32 -1.52
N GLN A 130 19.96 18.00 -1.70
CA GLN A 130 19.12 17.17 -0.85
C GLN A 130 19.87 16.50 0.29
N LYS A 131 21.17 16.72 0.42
CA LYS A 131 22.04 16.10 1.42
C LYS A 131 21.50 16.22 2.85
N GLU A 132 21.02 17.38 3.25
CA GLU A 132 20.50 17.61 4.62
C GLU A 132 19.24 16.78 4.93
N PHE A 133 18.45 16.43 3.92
CA PHE A 133 17.21 15.67 4.05
C PHE A 133 17.41 14.17 3.92
N GLU A 134 18.47 13.72 3.23
CA GLU A 134 18.71 12.31 2.92
C GLU A 134 19.83 11.66 3.74
N TRP A 135 20.84 12.44 4.21
CA TRP A 135 21.96 11.86 4.92
C TRP A 135 21.69 11.73 6.42
N PRO A 136 22.10 10.61 7.07
CA PRO A 136 22.67 9.41 6.45
C PRO A 136 21.66 8.26 6.24
N GLY A 137 20.36 8.49 6.25
CA GLY A 137 19.31 7.46 6.17
C GLY A 137 18.98 7.03 4.77
N GLY A 138 18.98 7.96 3.81
CA GLY A 138 18.84 7.66 2.39
C GLY A 138 17.48 8.01 1.76
N CYS A 139 17.22 7.35 0.64
CA CYS A 139 16.02 7.46 -0.16
C CYS A 139 15.17 6.22 0.05
N GLU A 140 13.92 6.37 0.56
CA GLU A 140 13.06 5.26 0.96
C GLU A 140 11.70 5.29 0.25
N ASP A 141 11.06 4.14 0.17
CA ASP A 141 9.64 3.93 -0.07
C ASP A 141 9.09 4.76 -1.26
N PRO A 142 9.54 4.49 -2.51
CA PRO A 142 9.15 5.25 -3.69
C PRO A 142 7.71 4.93 -4.12
N ARG A 143 6.98 5.94 -4.63
CA ARG A 143 5.72 5.79 -5.37
C ARG A 143 5.84 6.56 -6.66
N ILE A 144 5.53 5.93 -7.78
CA ILE A 144 5.70 6.52 -9.12
C ILE A 144 4.34 6.64 -9.81
N ALA A 145 4.08 7.79 -10.38
CA ALA A 145 2.99 8.03 -11.30
C ALA A 145 3.50 8.67 -12.59
N VAL A 146 2.76 8.51 -13.68
CA VAL A 146 3.17 8.97 -15.02
C VAL A 146 2.31 10.15 -15.43
N ALA A 147 2.91 11.29 -15.75
CA ALA A 147 2.22 12.45 -16.31
C ALA A 147 1.82 12.19 -17.77
N GLU A 148 0.89 12.98 -18.29
CA GLU A 148 0.36 12.82 -19.66
C GLU A 148 1.46 12.98 -20.72
N ASP A 149 2.44 13.86 -20.49
CA ASP A 149 3.62 14.10 -21.34
C ASP A 149 4.69 12.99 -21.25
N GLY A 150 4.44 11.93 -20.48
CA GLY A 150 5.35 10.82 -20.26
C GLY A 150 6.42 11.06 -19.20
N THR A 151 6.37 12.17 -18.46
CA THR A 151 7.26 12.39 -17.31
C THR A 151 6.87 11.43 -16.18
N TYR A 152 7.84 10.72 -15.64
CA TYR A 152 7.69 9.95 -14.42
C TYR A 152 7.90 10.85 -13.22
N VAL A 153 6.91 10.89 -12.34
CA VAL A 153 6.95 11.65 -11.09
C VAL A 153 7.04 10.64 -9.95
N MET A 154 8.09 10.70 -9.18
CA MET A 154 8.30 9.89 -7.99
C MET A 154 8.16 10.76 -6.76
N LEU A 155 7.33 10.30 -5.81
CA LEU A 155 7.32 10.80 -4.45
C LEU A 155 7.94 9.71 -3.57
N TYR A 156 8.98 10.10 -2.81
CA TYR A 156 9.75 9.17 -1.99
C TYR A 156 10.02 9.76 -0.60
N THR A 157 10.44 8.96 0.34
CA THR A 157 10.83 9.44 1.66
C THR A 157 12.31 9.79 1.69
N GLN A 158 12.62 11.06 1.92
CA GLN A 158 13.95 11.55 2.28
C GLN A 158 14.14 11.30 3.78
N TRP A 159 15.15 10.48 4.15
CA TRP A 159 15.39 10.08 5.52
C TRP A 159 16.77 10.51 6.04
N ASN A 160 16.80 11.45 6.94
CA ASN A 160 18.04 11.91 7.57
C ASN A 160 18.23 11.34 9.00
N ARG A 161 17.56 10.26 9.34
CA ARG A 161 17.51 9.63 10.67
C ARG A 161 16.95 10.52 11.80
N LYS A 162 16.31 11.64 11.44
CA LYS A 162 15.64 12.58 12.36
C LYS A 162 14.17 12.77 12.00
N ILE A 163 13.88 13.27 10.81
CA ILE A 163 12.53 13.56 10.33
C ILE A 163 12.39 12.98 8.92
N PRO A 164 11.45 12.06 8.68
CA PRO A 164 11.12 11.62 7.33
C PRO A 164 10.34 12.72 6.60
N ARG A 165 10.72 13.02 5.36
CA ARG A 165 10.04 14.00 4.51
C ARG A 165 9.70 13.42 3.15
N LEU A 166 8.50 13.71 2.67
CA LEU A 166 8.18 13.42 1.27
C LEU A 166 8.99 14.36 0.36
N GLY A 167 9.83 13.78 -0.47
CA GLY A 167 10.56 14.45 -1.53
C GLY A 167 10.00 14.12 -2.90
N ALA A 168 10.18 15.00 -3.89
CA ALA A 168 9.84 14.78 -5.28
C ALA A 168 11.09 14.56 -6.14
N ALA A 169 10.97 13.66 -7.11
CA ALA A 169 11.93 13.51 -8.19
C ALA A 169 11.23 13.25 -9.53
N THR A 170 11.82 13.67 -10.64
CA THR A 170 11.30 13.45 -11.98
C THR A 170 12.31 12.78 -12.90
N SER A 171 11.80 11.99 -13.84
CA SER A 171 12.60 11.27 -14.83
C SER A 171 11.86 11.13 -16.15
N LYS A 172 12.61 10.99 -17.25
CA LYS A 172 12.07 10.60 -18.56
C LYS A 172 12.36 9.14 -18.90
N ASP A 173 13.20 8.46 -18.12
CA ASP A 173 13.67 7.10 -18.43
C ASP A 173 13.65 6.13 -17.26
N LEU A 174 13.26 6.58 -16.04
CA LEU A 174 13.25 5.82 -14.78
C LEU A 174 14.66 5.44 -14.26
N ILE A 175 15.71 5.97 -14.88
CA ILE A 175 17.11 5.70 -14.53
C ILE A 175 17.79 6.98 -14.04
N HIS A 176 17.64 8.08 -14.80
CA HIS A 176 18.21 9.37 -14.45
C HIS A 176 17.12 10.24 -13.82
N TRP A 177 17.35 10.64 -12.56
CA TRP A 177 16.38 11.36 -11.76
C TRP A 177 16.89 12.75 -11.40
N THR A 178 16.02 13.76 -11.57
CA THR A 178 16.22 15.08 -11.01
C THR A 178 15.46 15.18 -9.71
N LYS A 179 16.14 15.39 -8.59
CA LYS A 179 15.56 15.61 -7.26
C LYS A 179 15.12 17.07 -7.11
N HIS A 180 13.95 17.28 -6.52
CA HIS A 180 13.34 18.62 -6.34
C HIS A 180 13.19 19.03 -4.87
N GLY A 181 13.49 18.14 -3.95
CA GLY A 181 13.41 18.41 -2.51
C GLY A 181 12.05 18.11 -1.87
N PRO A 182 11.88 18.57 -0.61
CA PRO A 182 10.66 18.32 0.15
C PRO A 182 9.43 18.99 -0.46
N ILE A 183 8.39 18.23 -0.72
CA ILE A 183 7.20 18.67 -1.48
C ILE A 183 6.32 19.71 -0.74
N PHE A 184 6.47 19.84 0.58
CA PHE A 184 5.74 20.80 1.41
C PHE A 184 6.60 21.98 1.87
N GLN A 185 7.77 22.16 1.26
CA GLN A 185 8.76 23.14 1.67
C GLN A 185 8.17 24.56 1.78
N ASP A 186 7.42 24.99 0.76
CA ASP A 186 6.89 26.35 0.69
C ASP A 186 5.43 26.46 1.13
N ALA A 187 4.80 25.32 1.45
CA ALA A 187 3.40 25.32 1.84
C ALA A 187 3.20 26.00 3.20
N TYR A 188 2.29 27.01 3.21
CA TYR A 188 1.97 27.78 4.43
C TYR A 188 3.23 28.36 5.10
N GLU A 189 4.11 28.98 4.32
CA GLU A 189 5.35 29.61 4.79
C GLU A 189 6.30 28.61 5.50
N GLY A 190 6.37 27.38 4.99
CA GLY A 190 7.23 26.32 5.52
C GLY A 190 6.69 25.59 6.76
N LYS A 191 5.44 25.84 7.15
CA LYS A 191 4.81 25.24 8.35
C LYS A 191 4.96 23.71 8.40
N PHE A 192 4.92 23.04 7.25
CA PHE A 192 4.90 21.59 7.17
C PHE A 192 6.23 20.95 6.76
N LEU A 193 7.29 21.74 6.60
CA LEU A 193 8.62 21.23 6.24
C LEU A 193 9.21 20.31 7.31
N ASN A 194 9.02 20.63 8.57
CA ASN A 194 9.68 19.96 9.70
C ASN A 194 8.77 19.03 10.50
N ILE A 195 7.70 18.52 9.88
CA ILE A 195 6.88 17.45 10.44
C ILE A 195 7.13 16.14 9.70
N PRO A 196 6.96 14.98 10.34
CA PRO A 196 7.05 13.69 9.67
C PRO A 196 5.99 13.57 8.54
N THR A 197 6.45 13.31 7.32
CA THR A 197 5.59 13.11 6.15
C THR A 197 6.06 11.90 5.36
N LYS A 198 5.15 10.98 5.04
CA LYS A 198 5.42 9.76 4.28
C LYS A 198 4.23 9.39 3.39
N SER A 199 4.49 8.49 2.45
CA SER A 199 3.48 7.68 1.76
C SER A 199 2.45 8.50 0.99
N ALA A 200 2.80 8.84 -0.25
CA ALA A 200 1.99 9.67 -1.12
C ALA A 200 1.41 8.88 -2.31
N SER A 201 0.10 8.94 -2.49
CA SER A 201 -0.68 8.28 -3.54
C SER A 201 -1.26 9.33 -4.50
N ILE A 202 -0.52 9.69 -5.56
CA ILE A 202 -0.99 10.63 -6.59
C ILE A 202 -2.20 10.03 -7.31
N LEU A 203 -3.20 10.86 -7.59
CA LEU A 203 -4.39 10.45 -8.32
C LEU A 203 -4.09 10.15 -9.78
N THR A 204 -4.45 8.96 -10.22
CA THR A 204 -4.27 8.45 -11.58
C THR A 204 -5.58 7.93 -12.17
N GLN A 205 -5.61 7.73 -13.47
CA GLN A 205 -6.69 7.07 -14.18
C GLN A 205 -6.12 6.22 -15.34
N VAL A 206 -6.76 5.11 -15.67
CA VAL A 206 -6.47 4.37 -16.90
C VAL A 206 -7.17 5.04 -18.06
N LYS A 207 -6.39 5.59 -19.00
CA LYS A 207 -6.85 6.21 -20.25
C LYS A 207 -6.06 5.65 -21.43
N GLY A 208 -6.75 5.18 -22.45
CA GLY A 208 -6.09 4.64 -23.64
C GLY A 208 -5.11 3.49 -23.32
N GLY A 209 -5.42 2.64 -22.35
CA GLY A 209 -4.55 1.54 -21.92
C GLY A 209 -3.34 1.96 -21.07
N ARG A 210 -3.22 3.24 -20.68
CA ARG A 210 -2.14 3.77 -19.85
C ARG A 210 -2.69 4.30 -18.52
N GLN A 211 -2.01 3.99 -17.42
CA GLN A 211 -2.26 4.62 -16.13
C GLN A 211 -1.51 5.95 -16.08
N ILE A 212 -2.23 7.06 -16.04
CA ILE A 212 -1.67 8.41 -16.06
C ILE A 212 -2.23 9.28 -14.95
N ILE A 213 -1.46 10.28 -14.53
CA ILE A 213 -1.88 11.31 -13.58
C ILE A 213 -3.03 12.11 -14.17
N VAL A 214 -4.04 12.42 -13.35
CA VAL A 214 -5.17 13.26 -13.75
C VAL A 214 -5.37 14.42 -12.79
N LYS A 215 -5.97 15.50 -13.30
CA LYS A 215 -6.38 16.66 -12.50
C LYS A 215 -7.84 16.55 -12.05
N LEU A 216 -8.11 17.06 -10.87
CA LEU A 216 -9.46 17.36 -10.38
C LEU A 216 -9.60 18.88 -10.26
N ASN A 217 -10.63 19.45 -10.88
CA ASN A 217 -10.89 20.91 -10.85
C ASN A 217 -9.64 21.74 -11.21
N GLY A 218 -8.86 21.27 -12.20
CA GLY A 218 -7.67 21.95 -12.68
C GLY A 218 -6.39 21.73 -11.85
N GLN A 219 -6.46 21.07 -10.71
CA GLN A 219 -5.34 20.78 -9.82
C GLN A 219 -4.99 19.29 -9.83
N TYR A 220 -3.73 18.95 -9.67
CA TYR A 220 -3.30 17.62 -9.29
C TYR A 220 -3.69 17.36 -7.84
N PHE A 221 -4.00 16.11 -7.54
CA PHE A 221 -4.47 15.70 -6.23
C PHE A 221 -3.74 14.44 -5.77
N MET A 222 -3.47 14.34 -4.48
CA MET A 222 -2.94 13.11 -3.87
C MET A 222 -3.53 12.89 -2.47
N TYR A 223 -3.60 11.62 -2.08
CA TYR A 223 -3.68 11.21 -0.68
C TYR A 223 -2.28 10.95 -0.15
N TRP A 224 -2.06 11.20 1.14
CA TRP A 224 -0.77 10.94 1.77
C TRP A 224 -0.92 10.68 3.26
N GLY A 225 0.11 10.10 3.88
CA GLY A 225 0.20 9.89 5.31
C GLY A 225 0.40 8.45 5.71
N GLU A 226 0.92 8.29 6.92
CA GLU A 226 1.29 7.01 7.51
C GLU A 226 0.24 6.54 8.53
N ARG A 227 -0.11 7.37 9.52
CA ARG A 227 -1.10 7.02 10.56
C ARG A 227 -2.51 7.41 10.17
N HIS A 228 -2.65 8.54 9.56
CA HIS A 228 -3.93 9.08 9.07
C HIS A 228 -3.80 9.36 7.58
N VAL A 229 -4.91 9.26 6.88
CA VAL A 229 -4.99 9.70 5.48
C VAL A 229 -5.28 11.19 5.46
N TYR A 230 -4.44 11.92 4.79
CA TYR A 230 -4.56 13.34 4.46
C TYR A 230 -4.65 13.51 2.95
N ALA A 231 -4.86 14.74 2.48
CA ALA A 231 -4.78 15.08 1.07
C ALA A 231 -3.96 16.34 0.83
N ALA A 232 -3.51 16.51 -0.41
CA ALA A 232 -2.84 17.71 -0.88
C ALA A 232 -3.14 17.95 -2.35
N THR A 233 -2.99 19.21 -2.78
CA THR A 233 -3.13 19.65 -4.18
C THR A 233 -1.84 20.27 -4.69
N SER A 234 -1.65 20.25 -6.02
CA SER A 234 -0.50 20.86 -6.70
C SER A 234 -0.89 21.38 -8.08
N SER A 235 -0.21 22.42 -8.53
CA SER A 235 -0.33 22.90 -9.91
C SER A 235 0.72 22.30 -10.86
N ASN A 236 1.84 21.79 -10.31
CA ASN A 236 3.04 21.39 -11.06
C ASN A 236 3.60 20.00 -10.71
N LEU A 237 2.97 19.24 -9.77
CA LEU A 237 3.42 17.93 -9.28
C LEU A 237 4.68 17.93 -8.40
N LEU A 238 5.30 19.07 -8.17
CA LEU A 238 6.52 19.21 -7.39
C LEU A 238 6.24 19.90 -6.06
N ASP A 239 5.54 21.01 -6.09
CA ASP A 239 5.15 21.79 -4.92
C ASP A 239 3.70 21.44 -4.56
N TRP A 240 3.52 20.88 -3.37
CA TRP A 240 2.22 20.43 -2.91
C TRP A 240 1.73 21.26 -1.73
N ARG A 241 0.43 21.48 -1.67
CA ARG A 241 -0.23 22.21 -0.59
C ARG A 241 -1.15 21.24 0.17
N PRO A 242 -0.82 20.86 1.42
CA PRO A 242 -1.68 20.01 2.23
C PRO A 242 -3.03 20.67 2.49
N LEU A 243 -4.11 19.90 2.52
CA LEU A 243 -5.41 20.39 2.95
C LEU A 243 -5.42 20.54 4.48
N VAL A 244 -5.97 21.66 4.94
CA VAL A 244 -6.07 21.99 6.36
C VAL A 244 -7.53 22.26 6.75
N ASP A 245 -7.85 22.05 8.02
CA ASP A 245 -9.11 22.42 8.63
C ASP A 245 -9.19 23.93 8.91
N ALA A 246 -10.33 24.38 9.47
CA ALA A 246 -10.54 25.79 9.80
C ALA A 246 -9.56 26.34 10.84
N GLN A 247 -8.87 25.47 11.60
CA GLN A 247 -7.85 25.81 12.58
C GLN A 247 -6.44 25.79 12.00
N GLY A 248 -6.30 25.46 10.70
CA GLY A 248 -5.02 25.35 10.01
C GLY A 248 -4.23 24.08 10.37
N SER A 249 -4.88 23.07 10.93
CA SER A 249 -4.31 21.73 11.16
C SER A 249 -4.55 20.84 9.97
N LEU A 250 -3.72 19.81 9.76
CA LEU A 250 -3.90 18.85 8.65
C LEU A 250 -5.29 18.21 8.72
N LEU A 251 -6.05 18.31 7.61
CA LEU A 251 -7.38 17.73 7.49
C LEU A 251 -7.31 16.21 7.40
N LYS A 252 -7.76 15.51 8.44
CA LYS A 252 -7.80 14.04 8.50
C LYS A 252 -9.00 13.52 7.72
N LEU A 253 -8.77 12.74 6.67
CA LEU A 253 -9.82 12.12 5.86
C LEU A 253 -10.18 10.72 6.35
N ALA A 254 -9.20 9.97 6.84
CA ALA A 254 -9.41 8.67 7.47
C ALA A 254 -8.38 8.44 8.58
N SER A 255 -8.73 7.55 9.51
CA SER A 255 -7.93 7.23 10.70
C SER A 255 -8.00 5.73 11.01
N PRO A 256 -7.10 5.20 11.85
CA PRO A 256 -7.19 3.82 12.36
C PRO A 256 -8.53 3.53 13.02
N ARG A 257 -9.01 2.28 12.90
CA ARG A 257 -10.30 1.82 13.44
C ARG A 257 -10.08 0.71 14.48
N THR A 258 -10.51 0.94 15.71
CA THR A 258 -10.45 -0.09 16.75
C THR A 258 -11.26 -1.34 16.37
N GLY A 259 -10.67 -2.53 16.53
CA GLY A 259 -11.30 -3.81 16.21
C GLY A 259 -11.13 -4.26 14.74
N PHE A 260 -10.45 -3.47 13.91
CA PHE A 260 -10.18 -3.79 12.52
C PHE A 260 -8.68 -4.00 12.26
N PHE A 261 -8.35 -4.63 11.14
CA PHE A 261 -6.96 -4.92 10.72
C PHE A 261 -6.07 -3.67 10.60
N ASP A 262 -6.67 -2.50 10.52
CA ASP A 262 -6.05 -1.18 10.39
C ASP A 262 -6.14 -0.34 11.67
N SER A 263 -6.13 -0.99 12.83
CA SER A 263 -6.36 -0.37 14.13
C SER A 263 -5.19 0.45 14.69
N ASP A 264 -4.03 0.41 14.05
CA ASP A 264 -2.85 1.18 14.45
C ASP A 264 -2.42 2.21 13.39
N MET A 265 -2.44 1.86 12.12
CA MET A 265 -2.03 2.72 11.00
C MET A 265 -2.93 2.54 9.77
N THR A 266 -3.00 3.59 8.95
CA THR A 266 -3.70 3.64 7.66
C THR A 266 -2.81 4.32 6.61
N GLU A 267 -1.67 3.71 6.31
CA GLU A 267 -0.63 4.27 5.47
C GLU A 267 -0.98 4.18 3.99
N CYS A 268 -0.93 5.31 3.26
CA CYS A 268 -1.25 5.35 1.84
C CYS A 268 -0.33 4.42 1.03
N GLY A 269 -0.91 3.70 0.08
CA GLY A 269 -0.24 2.70 -0.74
C GLY A 269 0.21 3.23 -2.11
N PRO A 270 -0.03 2.49 -3.20
CA PRO A 270 0.29 2.91 -4.56
C PRO A 270 -0.54 4.11 -5.02
N PRO A 271 -0.26 4.70 -6.19
CA PRO A 271 -1.08 5.77 -6.76
C PRO A 271 -2.57 5.44 -6.75
N ALA A 272 -3.39 6.39 -6.27
CA ALA A 272 -4.85 6.24 -6.22
C ALA A 272 -5.44 6.19 -7.62
N VAL A 273 -6.57 5.50 -7.78
CA VAL A 273 -7.18 5.27 -9.09
C VAL A 273 -8.57 5.88 -9.17
N MET A 274 -8.74 6.80 -10.10
CA MET A 274 -10.06 7.31 -10.51
C MET A 274 -10.80 6.22 -11.29
N THR A 275 -11.97 5.85 -10.81
CA THR A 275 -12.89 4.89 -11.45
C THR A 275 -14.23 5.53 -11.73
N GLU A 276 -15.15 4.81 -12.37
CA GLU A 276 -16.52 5.28 -12.53
C GLU A 276 -17.28 5.38 -11.21
N LYS A 277 -16.93 4.56 -10.22
CA LYS A 277 -17.56 4.50 -8.89
C LYS A 277 -17.04 5.57 -7.93
N GLY A 278 -15.87 6.15 -8.19
CA GLY A 278 -15.19 7.11 -7.32
C GLY A 278 -13.68 6.94 -7.36
N ILE A 279 -12.99 7.49 -6.37
CA ILE A 279 -11.54 7.36 -6.23
C ILE A 279 -11.23 6.22 -5.29
N VAL A 280 -10.54 5.20 -5.79
CA VAL A 280 -10.08 4.06 -4.98
C VAL A 280 -8.66 4.33 -4.50
N LEU A 281 -8.50 4.45 -3.18
CA LEU A 281 -7.22 4.50 -2.50
C LEU A 281 -6.92 3.12 -1.90
N LEU A 282 -5.84 2.48 -2.35
CA LEU A 282 -5.27 1.31 -1.69
C LEU A 282 -4.34 1.78 -0.58
N TYR A 283 -4.39 1.12 0.57
CA TYR A 283 -3.59 1.50 1.74
C TYR A 283 -3.08 0.31 2.54
N ASN A 284 -2.05 0.53 3.32
CA ASN A 284 -1.47 -0.43 4.26
C ASN A 284 -2.09 -0.22 5.64
N GLY A 285 -2.84 -1.21 6.12
CA GLY A 285 -3.40 -1.23 7.46
C GLY A 285 -2.49 -2.01 8.40
N ARG A 286 -2.04 -1.39 9.50
CA ARG A 286 -1.32 -2.09 10.55
C ARG A 286 -2.25 -2.45 11.69
N ASN A 287 -2.22 -3.73 12.08
CA ASN A 287 -3.02 -4.21 13.20
C ASN A 287 -2.36 -3.83 14.55
N ASN A 288 -3.13 -3.26 15.47
CA ASN A 288 -2.64 -2.92 16.79
C ASN A 288 -2.28 -4.20 17.58
N PRO A 289 -1.10 -4.26 18.24
CA PRO A 289 -0.70 -5.44 19.00
C PRO A 289 -1.47 -5.63 20.32
N GLY A 290 -2.17 -4.60 20.79
CA GLY A 290 -2.95 -4.62 22.03
C GLY A 290 -4.45 -4.93 21.81
N GLU A 291 -5.26 -4.53 22.78
CA GLU A 291 -6.71 -4.80 22.81
C GLU A 291 -7.50 -4.16 21.67
N ARG A 292 -7.00 -3.06 21.10
CA ARG A 292 -7.63 -2.37 19.98
C ARG A 292 -7.49 -3.11 18.64
N GLY A 293 -6.64 -4.14 18.59
CA GLY A 293 -6.39 -4.93 17.38
C GLY A 293 -7.52 -5.86 17.00
N ASP A 294 -7.55 -6.21 15.71
CA ASP A 294 -8.38 -7.28 15.18
C ASP A 294 -7.74 -8.63 15.57
N LYS A 295 -8.46 -9.42 16.33
CA LYS A 295 -7.97 -10.70 16.87
C LYS A 295 -7.79 -11.81 15.81
N ARG A 296 -8.27 -11.58 14.58
CA ARG A 296 -8.09 -12.49 13.44
C ARG A 296 -6.69 -12.41 12.83
N PHE A 297 -5.93 -11.35 13.13
CA PHE A 297 -4.60 -11.09 12.59
C PHE A 297 -3.56 -10.92 13.71
N ASN A 298 -2.31 -11.24 13.40
CA ASN A 298 -1.21 -11.00 14.34
C ASN A 298 -1.10 -9.52 14.71
N GLY A 299 -0.78 -9.24 15.96
CA GLY A 299 -0.47 -7.88 16.41
C GLY A 299 0.76 -7.33 15.66
N GLY A 300 0.62 -6.15 15.09
CA GLY A 300 1.65 -5.54 14.25
C GLY A 300 1.64 -5.98 12.79
N ALA A 301 0.86 -6.98 12.36
CA ALA A 301 0.80 -7.39 10.97
C ALA A 301 0.31 -6.24 10.06
N TYR A 302 0.93 -6.12 8.88
CA TYR A 302 0.47 -5.23 7.81
C TYR A 302 -0.36 -6.00 6.78
N CYS A 303 -1.58 -5.53 6.57
CA CYS A 303 -2.51 -6.03 5.57
C CYS A 303 -2.98 -4.89 4.68
N ALA A 304 -3.35 -5.17 3.44
CA ALA A 304 -3.80 -4.14 2.52
C ALA A 304 -5.33 -3.97 2.52
N GLY A 305 -5.77 -2.72 2.60
CA GLY A 305 -7.16 -2.29 2.53
C GLY A 305 -7.44 -1.37 1.36
N GLN A 306 -8.72 -1.05 1.14
CA GLN A 306 -9.15 -0.07 0.15
C GLN A 306 -10.18 0.87 0.76
N MET A 307 -10.14 2.12 0.33
CA MET A 307 -11.10 3.18 0.63
C MET A 307 -11.67 3.72 -0.68
N LEU A 308 -12.96 4.00 -0.69
CA LEU A 308 -13.64 4.71 -1.77
C LEU A 308 -13.89 6.15 -1.34
N PHE A 309 -13.37 7.10 -2.09
CA PHE A 309 -13.69 8.52 -1.93
C PHE A 309 -14.63 8.98 -3.06
N ASP A 310 -15.40 10.03 -2.77
CA ASP A 310 -16.34 10.61 -3.73
C ASP A 310 -15.57 11.19 -4.94
N LYS A 311 -16.15 11.02 -6.13
CA LYS A 311 -15.51 11.43 -7.39
C LYS A 311 -15.46 12.95 -7.56
N THR A 312 -16.41 13.66 -6.97
CA THR A 312 -16.56 15.13 -7.08
C THR A 312 -16.00 15.86 -5.87
N ASP A 313 -16.07 15.23 -4.69
CA ASP A 313 -15.45 15.69 -3.46
C ASP A 313 -14.44 14.64 -2.95
N PRO A 314 -13.16 14.74 -3.37
CA PRO A 314 -12.15 13.72 -3.02
C PRO A 314 -11.78 13.72 -1.53
N THR A 315 -12.33 14.63 -0.73
CA THR A 315 -12.15 14.63 0.73
C THR A 315 -13.20 13.78 1.47
N LYS A 316 -14.30 13.42 0.79
CA LYS A 316 -15.40 12.66 1.37
C LYS A 316 -15.16 11.15 1.22
N LEU A 317 -14.85 10.49 2.33
CA LEU A 317 -14.82 9.03 2.41
C LEU A 317 -16.26 8.48 2.27
N VAL A 318 -16.50 7.66 1.26
CA VAL A 318 -17.80 7.04 0.96
C VAL A 318 -17.90 5.64 1.56
N ASP A 319 -16.84 4.83 1.42
CA ASP A 319 -16.80 3.45 1.88
C ASP A 319 -15.37 3.01 2.20
N ARG A 320 -15.21 1.96 3.01
CA ARG A 320 -13.92 1.40 3.41
C ARG A 320 -14.07 -0.08 3.73
N LEU A 321 -13.20 -0.91 3.20
CA LEU A 321 -13.24 -2.35 3.48
C LEU A 321 -13.06 -2.64 4.98
N ASP A 322 -13.91 -3.50 5.53
CA ASP A 322 -13.83 -3.97 6.93
C ASP A 322 -12.86 -5.12 7.10
N VAL A 323 -12.52 -5.79 5.99
CA VAL A 323 -11.54 -6.87 5.94
C VAL A 323 -10.48 -6.56 4.90
N PRO A 324 -9.22 -6.97 5.11
CA PRO A 324 -8.19 -6.72 4.11
C PRO A 324 -8.47 -7.52 2.84
N PHE A 325 -8.27 -6.90 1.67
CA PHE A 325 -8.34 -7.61 0.39
C PHE A 325 -7.08 -8.41 0.09
N PHE A 326 -5.96 -8.10 0.76
CA PHE A 326 -4.67 -8.75 0.59
C PHE A 326 -3.93 -8.78 1.93
N ARG A 327 -3.44 -9.96 2.33
CA ARG A 327 -2.84 -10.19 3.66
C ARG A 327 -1.66 -11.15 3.58
N PRO A 328 -0.77 -11.19 4.59
CA PRO A 328 0.33 -12.16 4.64
C PRO A 328 -0.18 -13.61 4.68
N MET A 329 0.13 -14.38 3.64
CA MET A 329 -0.23 -15.80 3.52
C MET A 329 1.03 -16.66 3.45
N GLU A 330 2.01 -16.24 2.64
CA GLU A 330 3.19 -17.00 2.32
C GLU A 330 4.28 -16.88 3.40
N SER A 331 5.19 -17.86 3.45
CA SER A 331 6.28 -17.90 4.43
C SER A 331 7.24 -16.70 4.29
N PHE A 332 7.53 -16.28 3.06
CA PHE A 332 8.41 -15.15 2.78
C PHE A 332 7.79 -13.79 3.15
N GLU A 333 6.47 -13.72 3.37
CA GLU A 333 5.75 -12.54 3.86
C GLU A 333 5.74 -12.47 5.40
N LYS A 334 6.22 -13.51 6.07
CA LYS A 334 6.27 -13.68 7.53
C LYS A 334 7.68 -13.91 8.06
N SER A 335 8.70 -13.81 7.20
CA SER A 335 10.10 -14.03 7.55
C SER A 335 11.00 -12.95 6.94
N GLY A 336 11.65 -12.16 7.78
CA GLY A 336 12.49 -11.02 7.39
C GLY A 336 12.66 -10.06 8.55
N GLN A 337 12.89 -8.78 8.26
CA GLN A 337 13.01 -7.75 9.27
C GLN A 337 11.71 -7.55 10.06
N TYR A 338 10.56 -7.81 9.42
CA TYR A 338 9.23 -7.63 10.02
C TYR A 338 8.47 -8.96 10.06
N ALA A 339 8.76 -9.78 11.05
CA ALA A 339 8.28 -11.17 11.17
C ALA A 339 6.80 -11.30 11.58
N ASN A 340 6.11 -10.22 11.97
CA ASN A 340 4.69 -10.26 12.35
C ASN A 340 3.75 -10.55 11.17
N GLY A 341 4.29 -10.56 9.95
CA GLY A 341 3.59 -10.69 8.68
C GLY A 341 3.38 -9.32 8.03
N THR A 342 3.94 -9.16 6.82
CA THR A 342 3.82 -7.90 6.08
C THR A 342 3.62 -8.13 4.61
N VAL A 343 2.55 -7.56 4.07
CA VAL A 343 2.36 -7.25 2.67
C VAL A 343 2.22 -5.73 2.56
N PHE A 344 3.33 -5.04 2.24
CA PHE A 344 3.37 -3.58 2.19
C PHE A 344 3.25 -3.12 0.73
N ILE A 345 2.05 -2.69 0.34
CA ILE A 345 1.73 -2.35 -1.05
C ILE A 345 2.17 -0.92 -1.39
N GLU A 346 2.98 -0.75 -2.44
CA GLU A 346 3.44 0.57 -2.90
C GLU A 346 3.42 0.73 -4.41
N GLY A 347 3.73 -0.32 -5.17
CA GLY A 347 3.76 -0.30 -6.61
C GLY A 347 2.49 -0.88 -7.21
N MET A 348 1.84 -0.16 -8.12
CA MET A 348 0.74 -0.71 -8.90
C MET A 348 0.79 -0.16 -10.33
N ALA A 349 0.72 -1.05 -11.31
CA ALA A 349 0.77 -0.69 -12.72
C ALA A 349 -0.32 -1.39 -13.53
N TRP A 350 -0.98 -0.63 -14.43
CA TRP A 350 -1.85 -1.19 -15.45
C TRP A 350 -1.01 -1.65 -16.64
N PHE A 351 -0.98 -2.95 -16.89
CA PHE A 351 -0.15 -3.55 -17.93
C PHE A 351 -0.84 -4.73 -18.58
N LYS A 352 -0.94 -4.74 -19.92
CA LYS A 352 -1.60 -5.81 -20.68
C LYS A 352 -2.99 -6.13 -20.12
N GLU A 353 -3.81 -5.09 -19.93
CA GLU A 353 -5.19 -5.16 -19.43
C GLU A 353 -5.35 -5.82 -18.05
N LYS A 354 -4.31 -5.79 -17.22
CA LYS A 354 -4.30 -6.30 -15.85
C LYS A 354 -3.64 -5.30 -14.90
N TRP A 355 -4.01 -5.38 -13.64
CA TRP A 355 -3.31 -4.69 -12.56
C TRP A 355 -2.22 -5.60 -11.99
N PHE A 356 -1.00 -5.10 -11.96
CA PHE A 356 0.12 -5.71 -11.26
C PHE A 356 0.38 -4.93 -9.99
N LEU A 357 0.26 -5.58 -8.84
CA LEU A 357 0.49 -5.02 -7.51
C LEU A 357 1.82 -5.56 -6.99
N TYR A 358 2.79 -4.67 -6.81
CA TYR A 358 4.10 -4.97 -6.25
C TYR A 358 4.14 -4.53 -4.79
N TYR A 359 4.69 -5.38 -3.92
CA TYR A 359 4.63 -5.15 -2.50
C TYR A 359 5.89 -5.63 -1.78
N GLY A 360 6.20 -5.00 -0.63
CA GLY A 360 7.21 -5.44 0.31
C GLY A 360 6.73 -6.65 1.11
N CYS A 361 7.58 -7.68 1.19
CA CYS A 361 7.35 -8.90 1.94
C CYS A 361 8.23 -8.89 3.19
N ALA A 362 7.62 -8.77 4.38
CA ALA A 362 8.31 -8.76 5.68
C ALA A 362 9.53 -7.80 5.73
N ASP A 363 9.45 -6.66 5.01
CA ASP A 363 10.52 -5.66 4.82
C ASP A 363 11.87 -6.25 4.38
N SER A 364 11.84 -7.31 3.56
CA SER A 364 13.07 -8.00 3.16
C SER A 364 13.09 -8.46 1.70
N ARG A 365 11.91 -8.53 1.04
CA ARG A 365 11.79 -9.01 -0.34
C ARG A 365 10.69 -8.25 -1.06
N VAL A 366 10.67 -8.35 -2.39
CA VAL A 366 9.58 -7.84 -3.23
C VAL A 366 8.77 -9.01 -3.76
N GLY A 367 7.45 -8.89 -3.63
CA GLY A 367 6.47 -9.80 -4.21
C GLY A 367 5.61 -9.12 -5.27
N VAL A 368 4.87 -9.93 -6.03
CA VAL A 368 3.87 -9.49 -7.02
C VAL A 368 2.57 -10.26 -6.88
N ALA A 369 1.45 -9.55 -7.07
CA ALA A 369 0.12 -10.13 -7.23
C ALA A 369 -0.58 -9.49 -8.43
N ILE A 370 -1.48 -10.22 -9.09
CA ILE A 370 -2.13 -9.80 -10.33
C ILE A 370 -3.64 -9.83 -10.17
N TYR A 371 -4.29 -8.77 -10.63
CA TYR A 371 -5.73 -8.71 -10.79
C TYR A 371 -6.10 -8.57 -12.27
N ASN A 372 -6.93 -9.48 -12.76
CA ASN A 372 -7.50 -9.42 -14.10
C ASN A 372 -8.97 -8.99 -14.02
N PRO A 373 -9.35 -7.76 -14.42
CA PRO A 373 -10.73 -7.30 -14.33
C PRO A 373 -11.73 -8.13 -15.16
N ALA A 374 -11.27 -8.72 -16.26
CA ALA A 374 -12.11 -9.61 -17.09
C ALA A 374 -12.39 -10.97 -16.42
N LYS A 375 -11.64 -11.31 -15.35
CA LYS A 375 -11.77 -12.57 -14.61
C LYS A 375 -11.60 -12.28 -13.11
N ARG A 376 -12.60 -11.60 -12.52
CA ARG A 376 -12.60 -11.30 -11.10
C ARG A 376 -12.61 -12.57 -10.26
N VAL A 377 -11.74 -12.62 -9.27
CA VAL A 377 -11.63 -13.71 -8.29
C VAL A 377 -11.85 -13.11 -6.91
N GLU A 378 -12.59 -13.81 -6.06
CA GLU A 378 -12.78 -13.35 -4.68
C GLU A 378 -11.50 -13.60 -3.86
N PRO A 379 -11.21 -12.74 -2.85
CA PRO A 379 -10.11 -12.97 -1.93
C PRO A 379 -10.27 -14.27 -1.15
N ASP A 380 -9.16 -14.84 -0.70
CA ASP A 380 -9.17 -16.00 0.17
C ASP A 380 -9.99 -15.74 1.44
N PRO A 381 -10.87 -16.66 1.85
CA PRO A 381 -11.69 -16.49 3.04
C PRO A 381 -10.85 -16.30 4.30
N ILE A 382 -11.29 -15.40 5.18
CA ILE A 382 -10.71 -15.25 6.51
C ILE A 382 -11.35 -16.30 7.42
N ILE A 383 -10.58 -17.30 7.85
CA ILE A 383 -11.04 -18.32 8.78
C ILE A 383 -10.92 -17.73 10.20
N ASP A 384 -12.05 -17.58 10.87
CA ASP A 384 -12.09 -17.21 12.30
C ASP A 384 -11.68 -18.41 13.17
N THR A 385 -10.40 -18.49 13.50
CA THR A 385 -9.84 -19.58 14.31
C THR A 385 -10.32 -19.56 15.77
N GLN A 386 -10.95 -18.48 16.24
CA GLN A 386 -11.45 -18.39 17.61
C GLN A 386 -12.81 -19.09 17.82
N LYS A 387 -13.58 -19.33 16.76
CA LYS A 387 -14.87 -20.05 16.88
C LYS A 387 -14.75 -21.55 17.11
N ASN A 388 -13.58 -22.14 16.91
CA ASN A 388 -13.37 -23.58 17.04
C ASN A 388 -12.86 -24.04 18.42
N ASN A 389 -12.68 -23.15 19.39
CA ASN A 389 -12.23 -23.48 20.75
C ASN A 389 -13.37 -23.48 21.78
N THR A 390 -14.57 -23.89 21.40
CA THR A 390 -15.58 -24.27 22.43
C THR A 390 -15.18 -25.62 23.02
N PRO A 391 -14.91 -25.72 24.33
CA PRO A 391 -14.61 -27.01 24.93
C PRO A 391 -15.81 -27.94 24.75
N ILE A 392 -15.63 -29.10 24.14
CA ILE A 392 -16.60 -30.17 24.16
C ILE A 392 -16.67 -30.63 25.62
N ASN A 393 -17.64 -30.16 26.38
CA ASN A 393 -17.97 -30.75 27.66
C ASN A 393 -18.38 -32.18 27.42
N LYS A 394 -17.48 -33.13 27.73
CA LYS A 394 -17.85 -34.53 27.85
C LYS A 394 -18.76 -34.65 29.08
N PRO A 395 -19.96 -35.24 28.97
CA PRO A 395 -20.74 -35.60 30.17
C PRO A 395 -20.00 -36.72 30.91
N ILE A 396 -19.97 -36.56 32.22
CA ILE A 396 -19.50 -37.58 33.19
C ILE A 396 -20.49 -38.71 33.23
#